data_db84ff651581051465db73a7d7714b09
#
_entry.id   db84ff651581051465db73a7d7714b09
#
_cell.length_a   1.000
_cell.length_b   1.000
_cell.length_c   1.000
_cell.angle_alpha   90.00
_cell.angle_beta   90.00
_cell.angle_gamma   90.00
#
_symmetry.space_group_name_H-M   'P 1'
#
loop_
_entity.id
_entity.type
_entity.pdbx_description
1 polymer ?
#
loop_
_entity_poly.entity_id
_entity_poly.type
_entity_poly.pdbx_seq_one_letter_code
_entity_poly.pdbx_strand_id
1 'polypeptide(L)'
;MNKRITISNANFSDNKLLLHASESINGLIPTEQILVDSKQFSFVYLMENLEGYTYIDIPEPIWPLLKETLTKRIPVWIHFNDGELELTNFNEELEYVINNIRGNSNYGEEMVTKVEGNF
;
A
#
# COMPACT_ATOMS: atom_id res chain seq x y z
N MET A 1 -6.73 16.39 10.59
CA MET A 1 -6.91 15.13 11.33
C MET A 1 -6.45 13.97 10.44
N ASN A 2 -5.69 13.05 10.98
CA ASN A 2 -5.21 11.89 10.22
C ASN A 2 -6.16 10.72 10.39
N LYS A 3 -6.34 9.99 9.31
CA LYS A 3 -7.25 8.85 9.25
C LYS A 3 -6.48 7.64 8.72
N ARG A 4 -6.88 6.45 9.17
CA ARG A 4 -6.26 5.20 8.70
C ARG A 4 -7.34 4.28 8.14
N ILE A 5 -7.14 3.80 6.91
CA ILE A 5 -8.03 2.85 6.25
C ILE A 5 -7.23 1.57 6.04
N THR A 6 -7.59 0.50 6.73
CA THR A 6 -6.90 -0.78 6.61
C THR A 6 -7.55 -1.60 5.51
N ILE A 7 -6.73 -2.07 4.56
CA ILE A 7 -7.20 -2.89 3.45
C ILE A 7 -7.25 -4.34 3.92
N SER A 8 -8.44 -4.91 3.94
CA SER A 8 -8.64 -6.32 4.32
C SER A 8 -8.97 -7.20 3.13
N ASN A 9 -9.24 -6.62 1.96
CA ASN A 9 -9.63 -7.37 0.78
C ASN A 9 -9.11 -6.68 -0.47
N ALA A 10 -8.65 -7.47 -1.45
CA ALA A 10 -8.15 -6.96 -2.71
C ALA A 10 -8.32 -8.02 -3.79
N ASN A 11 -8.47 -7.59 -5.05
CA ASN A 11 -8.55 -8.51 -6.16
C ASN A 11 -8.06 -7.85 -7.44
N PHE A 12 -7.64 -8.67 -8.41
CA PHE A 12 -7.29 -8.19 -9.74
C PHE A 12 -8.53 -8.09 -10.61
N SER A 13 -8.63 -6.99 -11.36
CA SER A 13 -9.72 -6.75 -12.30
C SER A 13 -9.26 -5.74 -13.34
N ASP A 14 -9.52 -6.01 -14.62
CA ASP A 14 -9.21 -5.11 -15.73
C ASP A 14 -7.75 -4.62 -15.73
N ASN A 15 -6.80 -5.53 -15.48
CA ASN A 15 -5.37 -5.23 -15.40
C ASN A 15 -5.02 -4.24 -14.28
N LYS A 16 -5.79 -4.25 -13.21
CA LYS A 16 -5.54 -3.46 -12.00
C LYS A 16 -5.57 -4.35 -10.79
N LEU A 17 -4.83 -3.99 -9.75
CA LEU A 17 -5.09 -4.51 -8.41
C LEU A 17 -6.01 -3.52 -7.72
N LEU A 18 -7.20 -3.98 -7.32
CA LEU A 18 -8.16 -3.16 -6.60
C LEU A 18 -8.04 -3.43 -5.11
N LEU A 19 -7.64 -2.43 -4.34
CA LEU A 19 -7.63 -2.48 -2.88
C LEU A 19 -8.98 -1.97 -2.41
N HIS A 20 -9.74 -2.82 -1.73
CA HIS A 20 -11.11 -2.45 -1.31
C HIS A 20 -11.08 -1.70 0.01
N ALA A 21 -11.47 -0.42 -0.04
CA ALA A 21 -11.56 0.41 1.14
C ALA A 21 -12.87 0.13 1.88
N SER A 22 -12.85 0.33 3.20
CA SER A 22 -14.03 0.15 4.05
C SER A 22 -14.83 1.42 4.22
N GLU A 23 -14.38 2.53 3.64
CA GLU A 23 -15.05 3.82 3.77
C GLU A 23 -14.70 4.71 2.59
N SER A 24 -15.36 5.86 2.49
CA SER A 24 -15.24 6.76 1.34
C SER A 24 -13.82 7.22 1.08
N ILE A 25 -13.44 7.23 -0.21
CA ILE A 25 -12.16 7.75 -0.70
C ILE A 25 -12.34 9.11 -1.39
N ASN A 26 -13.54 9.68 -1.30
CA ASN A 26 -13.84 10.92 -2.00
C ASN A 26 -12.96 12.08 -1.47
N GLY A 27 -12.40 12.85 -2.41
CA GLY A 27 -11.57 13.99 -2.07
C GLY A 27 -10.12 13.67 -1.73
N LEU A 28 -9.72 12.40 -1.72
CA LEU A 28 -8.35 12.01 -1.45
C LEU A 28 -7.46 12.22 -2.66
N ILE A 29 -6.24 12.66 -2.42
CA ILE A 29 -5.23 12.90 -3.45
C ILE A 29 -4.00 12.05 -3.14
N PRO A 30 -3.50 11.23 -4.10
CA PRO A 30 -2.28 10.46 -3.88
C PRO A 30 -1.06 11.37 -3.67
N THR A 31 -0.22 11.05 -2.69
CA THR A 31 1.04 11.76 -2.48
C THR A 31 2.22 11.06 -3.13
N GLU A 32 2.01 9.84 -3.62
CA GLU A 32 3.07 9.01 -4.22
C GLU A 32 4.16 8.62 -3.23
N GLN A 33 3.80 8.49 -1.95
CA GLN A 33 4.72 8.06 -0.90
C GLN A 33 4.21 6.82 -0.21
N ILE A 34 5.14 5.89 0.08
CA ILE A 34 4.84 4.71 0.90
C ILE A 34 5.67 4.78 2.16
N LEU A 35 5.01 4.63 3.29
CA LEU A 35 5.63 4.55 4.61
C LEU A 35 5.64 3.10 5.07
N VAL A 36 6.53 2.79 6.00
CA VAL A 36 6.67 1.43 6.56
C VAL A 36 6.23 1.43 8.01
N ASP A 37 5.29 0.56 8.35
CA ASP A 37 4.87 0.34 9.73
C ASP A 37 5.44 -1.01 10.20
N SER A 38 6.59 -0.95 10.86
CA SER A 38 7.29 -2.16 11.31
C SER A 38 6.61 -2.82 12.51
N LYS A 39 5.76 -2.10 13.23
CA LYS A 39 5.05 -2.65 14.38
C LYS A 39 3.86 -3.49 13.97
N GLN A 40 3.17 -3.08 12.91
CA GLN A 40 1.98 -3.77 12.41
C GLN A 40 2.25 -4.56 11.14
N PHE A 41 3.49 -4.56 10.66
CA PHE A 41 3.91 -5.26 9.45
C PHE A 41 3.03 -4.87 8.27
N SER A 42 3.06 -3.57 7.93
CA SER A 42 2.28 -3.07 6.81
C SER A 42 3.03 -2.02 6.03
N PHE A 43 2.65 -1.89 4.77
CA PHE A 43 3.01 -0.74 3.94
C PHE A 43 1.85 0.23 3.96
N VAL A 44 2.15 1.52 4.01
CA VAL A 44 1.13 2.55 4.12
C VAL A 44 1.31 3.52 2.95
N TYR A 45 0.34 3.53 2.03
CA TYR A 45 0.33 4.53 0.97
C TYR A 45 -0.33 5.80 1.50
N LEU A 46 0.36 6.92 1.37
CA LEU A 46 -0.09 8.19 1.93
C LEU A 46 -0.99 8.91 0.96
N MET A 47 -2.17 9.30 1.44
CA MET A 47 -3.10 10.16 0.72
C MET A 47 -3.27 11.45 1.50
N GLU A 48 -3.78 12.49 0.86
CA GLU A 48 -4.05 13.76 1.56
C GLU A 48 -5.33 14.41 1.08
N ASN A 49 -5.88 15.27 1.90
CA ASN A 49 -6.96 16.17 1.55
C ASN A 49 -6.80 17.47 2.32
N LEU A 50 -7.79 18.37 2.25
CA LEU A 50 -7.71 19.65 2.91
C LEU A 50 -7.64 19.57 4.44
N GLU A 51 -8.06 18.44 5.01
CA GLU A 51 -8.11 18.24 6.46
C GLU A 51 -6.89 17.51 7.02
N GLY A 52 -6.02 16.98 6.18
CA GLY A 52 -4.83 16.27 6.63
C GLY A 52 -4.55 15.03 5.78
N TYR A 53 -3.93 14.03 6.42
CA TYR A 53 -3.51 12.81 5.73
C TYR A 53 -4.45 11.65 5.98
N THR A 54 -4.51 10.75 5.00
CA THR A 54 -5.17 9.45 5.15
C THR A 54 -4.14 8.37 4.83
N TYR A 55 -4.02 7.41 5.72
CA TYR A 55 -3.07 6.31 5.59
C TYR A 55 -3.80 5.08 5.05
N ILE A 56 -3.42 4.64 3.85
CA ILE A 56 -3.95 3.41 3.25
C ILE A 56 -3.04 2.28 3.71
N ASP A 57 -3.50 1.52 4.68
CA ASP A 57 -2.72 0.52 5.40
C ASP A 57 -2.88 -0.84 4.73
N ILE A 58 -1.78 -1.39 4.22
CA ILE A 58 -1.77 -2.65 3.46
C ILE A 58 -0.99 -3.69 4.25
N PRO A 59 -1.71 -4.55 5.00
CA PRO A 59 -1.06 -5.52 5.89
C PRO A 59 -0.54 -6.74 5.14
N GLU A 60 0.24 -7.55 5.84
CA GLU A 60 0.95 -8.70 5.29
C GLU A 60 0.08 -9.65 4.46
N PRO A 61 -1.17 -9.97 4.84
CA PRO A 61 -2.00 -10.88 4.03
C PRO A 61 -2.22 -10.43 2.59
N ILE A 62 -2.09 -9.13 2.31
CA ILE A 62 -2.25 -8.58 0.95
C ILE A 62 -0.93 -8.64 0.17
N TRP A 63 0.22 -8.78 0.83
CA TRP A 63 1.54 -8.69 0.19
C TRP A 63 1.77 -9.64 -0.98
N PRO A 64 1.25 -10.89 -0.98
CA PRO A 64 1.41 -11.74 -2.17
C PRO A 64 0.85 -11.11 -3.44
N LEU A 65 -0.25 -10.35 -3.33
CA LEU A 65 -0.83 -9.63 -4.47
C LEU A 65 0.07 -8.45 -4.87
N LEU A 66 0.70 -7.79 -3.91
CA LEU A 66 1.65 -6.72 -4.20
C LEU A 66 2.86 -7.25 -4.95
N LYS A 67 3.35 -8.43 -4.58
CA LYS A 67 4.45 -9.05 -5.31
C LYS A 67 4.09 -9.26 -6.78
N GLU A 68 2.86 -9.70 -7.03
CA GLU A 68 2.39 -9.90 -8.40
C GLU A 68 2.34 -8.59 -9.17
N THR A 69 1.88 -7.48 -8.54
CA THR A 69 1.88 -6.19 -9.21
C THR A 69 3.29 -5.72 -9.57
N LEU A 70 4.25 -5.97 -8.70
CA LEU A 70 5.65 -5.62 -8.98
C LEU A 70 6.20 -6.43 -10.15
N THR A 71 5.94 -7.73 -10.14
CA THR A 71 6.47 -8.63 -11.17
C THR A 71 5.88 -8.31 -12.53
N LYS A 72 4.59 -8.04 -12.61
CA LYS A 72 3.85 -7.83 -13.86
C LYS A 72 3.64 -6.36 -14.20
N ARG A 73 4.08 -5.45 -13.31
CA ARG A 73 3.89 -4.00 -13.47
C ARG A 73 2.42 -3.62 -13.63
N ILE A 74 1.58 -4.20 -12.78
CA ILE A 74 0.13 -3.94 -12.76
C ILE A 74 -0.12 -2.73 -11.88
N PRO A 75 -0.88 -1.71 -12.34
CA PRO A 75 -1.19 -0.55 -11.51
C PRO A 75 -2.09 -0.93 -10.33
N VAL A 76 -1.94 -0.20 -9.24
CA VAL A 76 -2.70 -0.42 -8.01
C VAL A 76 -3.70 0.72 -7.82
N TRP A 77 -4.96 0.36 -7.60
CA TRP A 77 -6.05 1.30 -7.43
C TRP A 77 -6.74 1.04 -6.10
N ILE A 78 -7.35 2.07 -5.53
CA ILE A 78 -8.22 1.91 -4.37
C ILE A 78 -9.68 2.06 -4.83
N HIS A 79 -10.55 1.22 -4.28
CA HIS A 79 -11.95 1.14 -4.68
C HIS A 79 -12.86 1.27 -3.45
N PHE A 80 -13.93 2.03 -3.62
CA PHE A 80 -15.03 2.08 -2.68
C PHE A 80 -16.31 2.30 -3.48
N ASN A 81 -17.47 2.26 -2.84
CA ASN A 81 -18.76 2.43 -3.51
C ASN A 81 -18.87 3.73 -4.30
N ASP A 82 -18.16 4.78 -3.87
CA ASP A 82 -18.18 6.08 -4.53
C ASP A 82 -17.16 6.22 -5.66
N GLY A 83 -16.40 5.18 -5.99
CA GLY A 83 -15.51 5.21 -7.14
C GLY A 83 -14.20 4.49 -6.96
N GLU A 84 -13.31 4.74 -7.92
CA GLU A 84 -11.94 4.19 -7.94
C GLU A 84 -10.95 5.31 -8.15
N LEU A 85 -9.78 5.15 -7.58
CA LEU A 85 -8.71 6.13 -7.69
C LEU A 85 -7.38 5.40 -7.80
N GLU A 86 -6.56 5.76 -8.79
CA GLU A 86 -5.24 5.14 -8.91
C GLU A 86 -4.31 5.64 -7.81
N LEU A 87 -3.59 4.70 -7.19
CA LEU A 87 -2.50 5.02 -6.29
C LEU A 87 -1.25 5.19 -7.15
N THR A 88 -1.07 6.39 -7.67
CA THR A 88 -0.03 6.68 -8.67
C THR A 88 1.36 6.41 -8.11
N ASN A 89 2.26 5.96 -8.97
CA ASN A 89 3.66 5.65 -8.65
C ASN A 89 3.82 4.53 -7.59
N PHE A 90 2.78 3.71 -7.40
CA PHE A 90 2.76 2.71 -6.33
C PHE A 90 3.90 1.70 -6.44
N ASN A 91 4.05 1.07 -7.60
CA ASN A 91 5.04 0.01 -7.78
C ASN A 91 6.47 0.52 -7.65
N GLU A 92 6.77 1.68 -8.21
CA GLU A 92 8.10 2.29 -8.12
C GLU A 92 8.46 2.61 -6.68
N GLU A 93 7.51 3.17 -5.94
CA GLU A 93 7.73 3.53 -4.55
C GLU A 93 7.83 2.29 -3.66
N LEU A 94 6.99 1.29 -3.91
CA LEU A 94 7.05 0.03 -3.17
C LEU A 94 8.40 -0.67 -3.39
N GLU A 95 8.86 -0.72 -4.62
CA GLU A 95 10.15 -1.35 -4.96
C GLU A 95 11.30 -0.64 -4.24
N TYR A 96 11.28 0.68 -4.22
CA TYR A 96 12.27 1.48 -3.52
C TYR A 96 12.29 1.15 -2.02
N VAL A 97 11.12 1.11 -1.41
CA VAL A 97 10.99 0.83 0.03
C VAL A 97 11.44 -0.60 0.35
N ILE A 98 11.03 -1.58 -0.45
CA ILE A 98 11.45 -2.97 -0.27
C ILE A 98 12.98 -3.08 -0.32
N ASN A 99 13.61 -2.43 -1.29
CA ASN A 99 15.06 -2.46 -1.41
C ASN A 99 15.75 -1.82 -0.22
N ASN A 100 15.13 -0.81 0.39
CA ASN A 100 15.66 -0.20 1.61
C ASN A 100 15.52 -1.10 2.84
N ILE A 101 14.49 -1.95 2.86
CA ILE A 101 14.24 -2.85 4.00
C ILE A 101 15.18 -4.05 3.96
N ARG A 102 15.47 -4.59 2.78
CA ARG A 102 16.28 -5.79 2.64
C ARG A 102 17.63 -5.64 3.31
N GLY A 103 17.94 -6.56 4.24
CA GLY A 103 19.20 -6.56 4.97
C GLY A 103 19.38 -5.40 5.93
N ASN A 104 18.33 -4.62 6.22
CA ASN A 104 18.43 -3.43 7.04
C ASN A 104 17.77 -3.63 8.40
N SER A 105 18.59 -3.94 9.41
CA SER A 105 18.09 -4.22 10.76
C SER A 105 17.40 -3.04 11.44
N ASN A 106 17.55 -1.82 10.90
CA ASN A 106 16.86 -0.65 11.45
C ASN A 106 15.33 -0.76 11.35
N TYR A 107 14.83 -1.58 10.43
CA TYR A 107 13.39 -1.84 10.31
C TYR A 107 12.88 -2.93 11.26
N GLY A 108 13.80 -3.54 12.02
CA GLY A 108 13.47 -4.66 12.89
C GLY A 108 13.64 -6.00 12.17
N GLU A 109 14.20 -6.97 12.90
CA GLU A 109 14.56 -8.25 12.32
C GLU A 109 13.35 -8.99 11.75
N GLU A 110 12.20 -8.91 12.44
CA GLU A 110 11.00 -9.59 12.01
C GLU A 110 10.44 -8.95 10.74
N MET A 111 10.43 -7.63 10.64
CA MET A 111 9.97 -6.93 9.44
C MET A 111 10.83 -7.28 8.23
N VAL A 112 12.15 -7.30 8.41
CA VAL A 112 13.09 -7.66 7.34
C VAL A 112 12.81 -9.08 6.85
N THR A 113 12.67 -10.02 7.78
CA THR A 113 12.40 -11.42 7.44
C THR A 113 11.10 -11.58 6.64
N LYS A 114 10.04 -10.89 7.08
CA LYS A 114 8.73 -10.95 6.40
C LYS A 114 8.81 -10.36 4.99
N VAL A 115 9.49 -9.24 4.84
CA VAL A 115 9.64 -8.61 3.51
C VAL A 115 10.46 -9.50 2.59
N GLU A 116 11.58 -10.03 3.06
CA GLU A 116 12.42 -10.91 2.26
C GLU A 116 11.71 -12.20 1.89
N GLY A 117 10.84 -12.70 2.77
CA GLY A 117 10.08 -13.93 2.51
C GLY A 117 8.91 -13.73 1.55
N ASN A 118 8.39 -12.50 1.40
CA ASN A 118 7.25 -12.21 0.54
C ASN A 118 7.64 -11.60 -0.80
N PHE A 119 8.78 -10.98 -0.87
CA PHE A 119 9.25 -10.29 -2.06
C PHE A 119 10.66 -10.72 -2.46
#